data_cbaf872d6eff39c303dfd6230c6c1bd3
#
_entry.id   cbaf872d6eff39c303dfd6230c6c1bd3
#
_cell.length_a   1.000
_cell.length_b   1.000
_cell.length_c   1.000
_cell.angle_alpha   90.00
_cell.angle_beta   90.00
_cell.angle_gamma   90.00
#
_symmetry.space_group_name_H-M   'P 1'
#
loop_
_entity.id
_entity.type
_entity.pdbx_description
1 polymer ?
#
loop_
_entity_poly.entity_id
_entity_poly.type
_entity_poly.pdbx_seq_one_letter_code
_entity_poly.pdbx_strand_id
1 'polypeptide(L)'
;MKSFSQFLKEAVETSASAQAKRLGLEGDGHGDWYDKDGTLVAKTVSGKLKFFGQGKKSKEEKGNVEKPTTSKPDAKKSVSTKTQSKKVSPEKSGDAEESQEKSESNGVVIVFGRFNPPTIGHEKLLNKAAQEAEKNGYELRIYPSRSQDKKKNPLDATAKIDYMRQMFPKYAENIIDDANSKTIFNVMIGANEEGHKNMKIMVGADRLGEFQGLSHKYNGELYNYDNLEVVSAGDRDPDAEGAEGMSASKLRLAASEGDFKSFAKGVPNTLNNQKKMELYNNLRKSMGISETWEIAPKFDEETLRNRYIKEDIYSIGTVVENINTGLKGKVLRRGTNYVIAVTEGDVMFKSWLRDL
;
A
#
# COMPACT_ATOMS: atom_id res chain seq x y z
N MET A 1 -24.02 3.24 42.51
CA MET A 1 -22.79 3.09 41.71
C MET A 1 -22.74 1.67 41.15
N LYS A 2 -22.68 1.49 39.84
CA LYS A 2 -22.49 0.17 39.23
C LYS A 2 -21.08 -0.32 39.53
N SER A 3 -20.91 -1.60 39.86
CA SER A 3 -19.56 -2.15 40.11
C SER A 3 -18.76 -2.23 38.80
N PHE A 4 -17.44 -2.21 38.89
CA PHE A 4 -16.53 -2.33 37.74
C PHE A 4 -16.81 -3.60 36.92
N SER A 5 -17.21 -4.69 37.56
CA SER A 5 -17.65 -5.92 36.91
C SER A 5 -18.98 -5.79 36.15
N GLN A 6 -19.89 -4.89 36.57
CA GLN A 6 -21.10 -4.56 35.82
C GLN A 6 -20.78 -3.68 34.62
N PHE A 7 -19.81 -2.76 34.76
CA PHE A 7 -19.31 -1.93 33.67
C PHE A 7 -18.62 -2.78 32.59
N LEU A 8 -17.82 -3.79 32.96
CA LEU A 8 -17.22 -4.74 32.03
C LEU A 8 -18.23 -5.65 31.33
N LYS A 9 -19.37 -5.95 31.94
CA LYS A 9 -20.46 -6.70 31.29
C LYS A 9 -21.27 -5.84 30.32
N GLU A 10 -21.35 -4.55 30.52
CA GLU A 10 -21.93 -3.58 29.56
C GLU A 10 -20.92 -3.11 28.50
N ALA A 11 -19.65 -3.51 28.61
CA ALA A 11 -18.61 -3.19 27.65
C ALA A 11 -18.93 -3.80 26.30
N VAL A 12 -19.54 -2.96 25.48
CA VAL A 12 -19.53 -3.02 24.02
C VAL A 12 -19.99 -4.36 23.44
N GLU A 13 -21.29 -4.51 23.26
CA GLU A 13 -21.80 -5.44 22.26
C GLU A 13 -21.13 -5.06 20.93
N THR A 14 -20.19 -5.87 20.50
CA THR A 14 -19.59 -5.69 19.17
C THR A 14 -20.68 -5.85 18.13
N SER A 15 -20.56 -5.20 16.98
CA SER A 15 -21.52 -5.36 15.89
C SER A 15 -21.69 -6.84 15.50
N ALA A 16 -20.66 -7.66 15.74
CA ALA A 16 -20.67 -9.10 15.55
C ALA A 16 -21.56 -9.83 16.54
N SER A 17 -21.49 -9.51 17.85
CA SER A 17 -22.36 -10.16 18.86
C SER A 17 -23.81 -9.75 18.69
N ALA A 18 -24.11 -8.51 18.35
CA ALA A 18 -25.46 -8.07 18.04
C ALA A 18 -26.04 -8.80 16.80
N GLN A 19 -25.22 -8.99 15.76
CA GLN A 19 -25.60 -9.72 14.57
C GLN A 19 -25.78 -11.22 14.83
N ALA A 20 -24.91 -11.84 15.63
CA ALA A 20 -24.99 -13.25 16.01
C ALA A 20 -26.27 -13.55 16.81
N LYS A 21 -26.60 -12.70 17.78
CA LYS A 21 -27.87 -12.82 18.57
C LYS A 21 -29.09 -12.72 17.65
N ARG A 22 -29.12 -11.85 16.66
CA ARG A 22 -30.23 -11.76 15.68
C ARG A 22 -30.37 -13.03 14.85
N LEU A 23 -29.27 -13.74 14.61
CA LEU A 23 -29.23 -14.98 13.84
C LEU A 23 -29.46 -16.22 14.73
N GLY A 24 -29.63 -16.03 16.04
CA GLY A 24 -29.84 -17.13 16.99
C GLY A 24 -28.61 -18.00 17.22
N LEU A 25 -27.42 -17.42 17.08
CA LEU A 25 -26.15 -18.09 17.31
C LEU A 25 -25.72 -17.94 18.76
N GLU A 26 -25.13 -18.97 19.33
CA GLU A 26 -24.55 -19.01 20.66
C GLU A 26 -23.05 -18.82 20.60
N GLY A 27 -22.49 -17.93 21.42
CA GLY A 27 -21.04 -17.61 21.42
C GLY A 27 -20.34 -18.24 22.61
N ASP A 28 -19.11 -18.72 22.43
CA ASP A 28 -18.23 -19.29 23.46
C ASP A 28 -17.53 -18.23 24.36
N GLY A 29 -17.75 -16.95 24.09
CA GLY A 29 -17.06 -15.84 24.77
C GLY A 29 -15.66 -15.54 24.20
N HIS A 30 -15.12 -16.35 23.32
CA HIS A 30 -13.81 -16.20 22.67
C HIS A 30 -13.91 -15.75 21.22
N GLY A 31 -15.16 -15.55 20.74
CA GLY A 31 -15.44 -15.01 19.40
C GLY A 31 -15.85 -16.08 18.39
N ASP A 32 -16.04 -17.32 18.81
CA ASP A 32 -16.59 -18.39 18.00
C ASP A 32 -18.11 -18.50 18.23
N TRP A 33 -18.88 -18.79 17.16
CA TRP A 33 -20.34 -18.76 17.17
C TRP A 33 -20.90 -20.08 16.61
N TYR A 34 -21.80 -20.66 17.34
CA TYR A 34 -22.38 -21.96 17.08
C TYR A 34 -23.87 -21.85 16.76
N ASP A 35 -24.38 -22.74 15.93
CA ASP A 35 -25.82 -22.89 15.71
C ASP A 35 -26.49 -23.70 16.83
N LYS A 36 -27.80 -23.86 16.72
CA LYS A 36 -28.58 -24.62 17.72
C LYS A 36 -28.20 -26.10 17.82
N ASP A 37 -27.50 -26.61 16.83
CA ASP A 37 -27.03 -27.99 16.76
C ASP A 37 -25.59 -28.13 17.31
N GLY A 38 -25.02 -27.04 17.83
CA GLY A 38 -23.66 -27.01 18.38
C GLY A 38 -22.57 -27.02 17.31
N THR A 39 -22.90 -26.70 16.07
CA THR A 39 -21.93 -26.63 14.97
C THR A 39 -21.30 -25.21 14.89
N LEU A 40 -19.97 -25.12 14.79
CA LEU A 40 -19.28 -23.85 14.61
C LEU A 40 -19.60 -23.28 13.22
N VAL A 41 -20.34 -22.17 13.16
CA VAL A 41 -20.83 -21.58 11.91
C VAL A 41 -20.20 -20.23 11.59
N ALA A 42 -19.69 -19.51 12.58
CA ALA A 42 -19.06 -18.22 12.36
C ALA A 42 -18.01 -17.90 13.42
N LYS A 43 -17.10 -16.98 13.08
CA LYS A 43 -16.08 -16.43 13.98
C LYS A 43 -16.07 -14.91 13.93
N THR A 44 -15.85 -14.26 15.06
CA THR A 44 -15.65 -12.82 15.12
C THR A 44 -14.24 -12.46 14.67
N VAL A 45 -14.13 -11.73 13.58
CA VAL A 45 -12.86 -11.20 13.07
C VAL A 45 -12.98 -9.68 12.94
N SER A 46 -12.16 -8.96 13.67
CA SER A 46 -12.17 -7.48 13.67
C SER A 46 -13.55 -6.86 13.93
N GLY A 47 -14.31 -7.44 14.89
CA GLY A 47 -15.62 -6.94 15.27
C GLY A 47 -16.77 -7.26 14.32
N LYS A 48 -16.54 -8.09 13.28
CA LYS A 48 -17.55 -8.56 12.32
C LYS A 48 -17.65 -10.09 12.33
N LEU A 49 -18.85 -10.61 12.05
CA LEU A 49 -19.04 -12.05 11.86
C LEU A 49 -18.51 -12.50 10.52
N LYS A 50 -17.66 -13.52 10.54
CA LYS A 50 -17.21 -14.24 9.34
C LYS A 50 -17.76 -15.66 9.40
N PHE A 51 -18.67 -15.99 8.48
CA PHE A 51 -19.26 -17.33 8.39
C PHE A 51 -18.31 -18.29 7.70
N PHE A 52 -18.24 -19.52 8.20
CA PHE A 52 -17.62 -20.63 7.50
C PHE A 52 -18.61 -21.10 6.44
N GLY A 53 -18.20 -21.17 5.18
CA GLY A 53 -19.08 -21.53 4.08
C GLY A 53 -19.77 -22.87 4.35
N GLN A 54 -21.10 -22.86 4.39
CA GLN A 54 -21.90 -24.07 4.44
C GLN A 54 -21.71 -24.80 3.12
N GLY A 55 -21.02 -25.93 3.15
CA GLY A 55 -21.17 -26.96 2.14
C GLY A 55 -22.65 -27.31 2.06
N LYS A 56 -23.25 -27.13 0.88
CA LYS A 56 -24.65 -27.51 0.61
C LYS A 56 -24.88 -28.96 1.08
N LYS A 57 -25.59 -29.15 2.17
CA LYS A 57 -26.26 -30.41 2.42
C LYS A 57 -27.44 -30.49 1.47
N SER A 58 -27.28 -31.26 0.41
CA SER A 58 -28.37 -31.73 -0.42
C SER A 58 -29.31 -32.63 0.41
N LYS A 59 -30.57 -32.24 0.51
CA LYS A 59 -31.64 -33.14 0.92
C LYS A 59 -31.72 -34.28 -0.10
N GLU A 60 -31.50 -35.50 0.36
CA GLU A 60 -31.93 -36.71 -0.32
C GLU A 60 -33.45 -36.79 -0.31
N GLU A 61 -34.07 -36.73 -1.47
CA GLU A 61 -35.33 -37.41 -1.77
C GLU A 61 -35.08 -38.40 -2.89
N LYS A 62 -35.40 -39.66 -2.55
CA LYS A 62 -35.37 -40.84 -3.43
C LYS A 62 -36.40 -40.71 -4.55
N GLY A 63 -36.02 -41.02 -5.73
CA GLY A 63 -36.95 -41.21 -6.87
C GLY A 63 -36.20 -41.67 -8.11
N ASN A 64 -36.33 -42.90 -8.35
CA ASN A 64 -35.81 -43.88 -9.27
C ASN A 64 -35.99 -43.48 -10.77
N VAL A 65 -35.12 -44.07 -11.61
CA VAL A 65 -35.34 -44.58 -12.99
C VAL A 65 -34.88 -43.74 -14.20
N GLU A 66 -33.94 -44.37 -14.88
CA GLU A 66 -33.65 -44.54 -16.30
C GLU A 66 -32.83 -43.53 -17.10
N LYS A 67 -31.71 -44.13 -17.54
CA LYS A 67 -30.95 -43.82 -18.75
C LYS A 67 -31.68 -44.44 -19.99
N PRO A 68 -31.61 -43.90 -21.20
CA PRO A 68 -30.59 -44.35 -22.14
C PRO A 68 -30.00 -43.27 -23.08
N THR A 69 -28.71 -43.39 -23.29
CA THR A 69 -27.89 -43.67 -24.51
C THR A 69 -28.19 -43.00 -25.87
N THR A 70 -27.07 -42.50 -26.43
CA THR A 70 -26.65 -42.42 -27.84
C THR A 70 -27.33 -41.37 -28.71
N SER A 71 -26.62 -40.54 -29.49
CA SER A 71 -25.68 -40.80 -30.56
C SER A 71 -25.19 -39.48 -31.19
N LYS A 72 -23.92 -39.46 -31.59
CA LYS A 72 -23.42 -38.59 -32.67
C LYS A 72 -23.90 -39.17 -34.01
N PRO A 73 -23.95 -38.41 -35.13
CA PRO A 73 -22.76 -38.21 -35.96
C PRO A 73 -22.67 -36.91 -36.79
N ASP A 74 -21.40 -36.56 -37.05
CA ASP A 74 -20.72 -36.27 -38.34
C ASP A 74 -21.18 -35.17 -39.31
N ALA A 75 -20.24 -34.22 -39.50
CA ALA A 75 -19.51 -33.83 -40.71
C ALA A 75 -20.23 -33.30 -41.97
N LYS A 76 -19.68 -32.13 -42.42
CA LYS A 76 -19.18 -31.81 -43.81
C LYS A 76 -19.01 -30.28 -43.91
N LYS A 77 -17.81 -29.74 -44.03
CA LYS A 77 -16.91 -29.53 -45.19
C LYS A 77 -17.55 -28.77 -46.37
N SER A 78 -17.01 -27.57 -46.67
CA SER A 78 -16.50 -27.08 -47.94
C SER A 78 -16.50 -25.55 -47.99
N VAL A 79 -15.45 -24.93 -48.28
CA VAL A 79 -14.60 -24.62 -49.44
C VAL A 79 -14.62 -23.12 -49.79
N SER A 80 -13.42 -22.57 -49.71
CA SER A 80 -12.76 -21.46 -50.40
C SER A 80 -13.53 -20.56 -51.37
N THR A 81 -13.23 -19.24 -51.32
CA THR A 81 -12.68 -18.62 -52.54
C THR A 81 -11.86 -17.37 -52.19
N LYS A 82 -10.65 -17.31 -52.71
CA LYS A 82 -9.75 -16.15 -52.86
C LYS A 82 -10.30 -15.19 -53.90
N THR A 83 -10.09 -13.89 -53.75
CA THR A 83 -9.69 -13.06 -54.89
C THR A 83 -8.81 -11.87 -54.43
N GLN A 84 -7.73 -11.69 -55.15
CA GLN A 84 -6.65 -10.72 -55.04
C GLN A 84 -6.95 -9.42 -55.78
N SER A 85 -6.14 -8.43 -55.41
CA SER A 85 -5.56 -7.32 -56.20
C SER A 85 -6.36 -6.02 -56.25
N LYS A 86 -5.77 -4.80 -56.11
CA LYS A 86 -4.57 -4.27 -56.76
C LYS A 86 -4.21 -2.89 -56.13
N LYS A 87 -2.93 -2.68 -56.00
CA LYS A 87 -2.13 -1.50 -55.84
C LYS A 87 -2.51 -0.29 -56.72
N VAL A 88 -2.49 0.93 -56.19
CA VAL A 88 -1.95 2.16 -56.85
C VAL A 88 -1.72 3.24 -55.76
N SER A 89 -0.50 3.74 -55.66
CA SER A 89 -0.15 5.09 -55.16
C SER A 89 -0.02 6.01 -56.38
N PRO A 90 -0.13 7.35 -56.28
CA PRO A 90 1.02 8.18 -55.88
C PRO A 90 0.71 9.51 -55.11
N GLU A 91 1.71 9.93 -54.34
CA GLU A 91 2.26 11.28 -54.07
C GLU A 91 1.40 12.55 -54.24
N LYS A 92 1.31 13.46 -53.25
CA LYS A 92 2.25 14.55 -52.88
C LYS A 92 1.63 15.54 -51.88
N SER A 93 2.43 15.91 -50.87
CA SER A 93 2.66 17.20 -50.21
C SER A 93 1.51 18.06 -49.72
N GLY A 94 1.53 18.33 -48.41
CA GLY A 94 0.84 19.42 -47.76
C GLY A 94 1.13 19.38 -46.24
N ASP A 95 1.92 20.37 -45.79
CA ASP A 95 2.17 20.62 -44.37
C ASP A 95 0.87 20.65 -43.59
N ALA A 96 0.77 19.83 -42.53
CA ALA A 96 -0.26 19.91 -41.53
C ALA A 96 0.35 19.54 -40.18
N GLU A 97 0.14 20.42 -39.26
CA GLU A 97 0.43 20.34 -37.84
C GLU A 97 0.19 18.93 -37.27
N GLU A 98 1.25 18.43 -36.66
CA GLU A 98 1.27 17.13 -35.97
C GLU A 98 0.45 17.20 -34.65
N SER A 99 -0.86 17.17 -34.79
CA SER A 99 -1.71 16.73 -33.71
C SER A 99 -1.47 15.22 -33.58
N GLN A 100 -0.73 14.82 -32.54
CA GLN A 100 -0.58 13.42 -32.16
C GLN A 100 -1.97 12.83 -31.89
N GLU A 101 -2.59 12.26 -32.89
CA GLU A 101 -3.67 11.31 -32.73
C GLU A 101 -3.10 10.14 -31.92
N LYS A 102 -3.50 10.04 -30.64
CA LYS A 102 -3.37 8.83 -29.84
C LYS A 102 -4.04 7.72 -30.65
N SER A 103 -3.26 6.84 -31.26
CA SER A 103 -3.81 5.61 -31.82
C SER A 103 -4.55 4.91 -30.69
N GLU A 104 -5.86 4.76 -30.84
CA GLU A 104 -6.68 3.97 -29.90
C GLU A 104 -6.13 2.55 -29.85
N SER A 105 -5.31 2.28 -28.84
CA SER A 105 -4.79 0.94 -28.64
C SER A 105 -5.96 0.05 -28.21
N ASN A 106 -6.22 -1.03 -28.95
CA ASN A 106 -7.31 -1.98 -28.66
C ASN A 106 -7.04 -2.79 -27.37
N GLY A 107 -6.04 -2.42 -26.57
CA GLY A 107 -5.69 -3.13 -25.35
C GLY A 107 -4.99 -2.27 -24.32
N VAL A 108 -5.03 -2.73 -23.07
CA VAL A 108 -4.46 -2.05 -21.92
C VAL A 108 -3.67 -3.02 -21.04
N VAL A 109 -2.51 -2.56 -20.54
CA VAL A 109 -1.75 -3.23 -19.47
C VAL A 109 -2.00 -2.48 -18.18
N ILE A 110 -2.54 -3.18 -17.18
CA ILE A 110 -2.90 -2.61 -15.89
C ILE A 110 -1.95 -3.10 -14.81
N VAL A 111 -1.48 -2.16 -14.00
CA VAL A 111 -0.82 -2.44 -12.72
C VAL A 111 -1.70 -1.89 -11.61
N PHE A 112 -2.20 -2.76 -10.74
CA PHE A 112 -2.99 -2.38 -9.59
C PHE A 112 -2.31 -2.81 -8.30
N GLY A 113 -2.00 -1.85 -7.41
CA GLY A 113 -1.25 -2.17 -6.19
C GLY A 113 -1.39 -1.15 -5.08
N ARG A 114 -0.95 -1.55 -3.87
CA ARG A 114 -0.97 -0.67 -2.69
C ARG A 114 0.07 0.42 -2.74
N PHE A 115 1.30 0.12 -3.20
CA PHE A 115 2.43 1.06 -3.27
C PHE A 115 2.62 1.89 -1.98
N ASN A 116 2.59 1.25 -0.83
CA ASN A 116 2.52 1.96 0.44
C ASN A 116 3.58 1.50 1.46
N PRO A 117 4.77 2.14 1.44
CA PRO A 117 5.21 3.14 0.48
C PRO A 117 5.64 2.51 -0.86
N PRO A 118 5.81 3.31 -1.94
CA PRO A 118 6.49 2.88 -3.15
C PRO A 118 7.94 2.47 -2.84
N THR A 119 8.50 1.52 -3.60
CA THR A 119 9.85 0.96 -3.37
C THR A 119 10.58 0.69 -4.68
N ILE A 120 11.88 0.48 -4.62
CA ILE A 120 12.67 0.01 -5.77
C ILE A 120 12.09 -1.28 -6.37
N GLY A 121 11.54 -2.18 -5.56
CA GLY A 121 10.90 -3.41 -6.05
C GLY A 121 9.66 -3.14 -6.92
N HIS A 122 8.96 -2.03 -6.70
CA HIS A 122 7.86 -1.63 -7.58
C HIS A 122 8.36 -1.12 -8.94
N GLU A 123 9.53 -0.50 -9.01
CA GLU A 123 10.11 -0.06 -10.29
C GLU A 123 10.31 -1.22 -11.27
N LYS A 124 10.76 -2.39 -10.77
CA LYS A 124 10.88 -3.60 -11.59
C LYS A 124 9.53 -4.06 -12.15
N LEU A 125 8.48 -4.02 -11.34
CA LEU A 125 7.11 -4.33 -11.76
C LEU A 125 6.66 -3.37 -12.86
N LEU A 126 6.88 -2.07 -12.68
CA LEU A 126 6.50 -1.04 -13.66
C LEU A 126 7.29 -1.17 -14.95
N ASN A 127 8.60 -1.44 -14.88
CA ASN A 127 9.44 -1.66 -16.05
C ASN A 127 8.94 -2.86 -16.89
N LYS A 128 8.57 -3.97 -16.24
CA LYS A 128 8.02 -5.14 -16.93
C LYS A 128 6.64 -4.87 -17.54
N ALA A 129 5.79 -4.14 -16.82
CA ALA A 129 4.49 -3.74 -17.34
C ALA A 129 4.62 -2.86 -18.58
N ALA A 130 5.57 -1.92 -18.58
CA ALA A 130 5.87 -1.07 -19.73
C ALA A 130 6.38 -1.89 -20.93
N GLN A 131 7.28 -2.85 -20.69
CA GLN A 131 7.76 -3.76 -21.75
C GLN A 131 6.62 -4.58 -22.36
N GLU A 132 5.70 -5.10 -21.53
CA GLU A 132 4.53 -5.83 -22.03
C GLU A 132 3.56 -4.93 -22.80
N ALA A 133 3.40 -3.68 -22.36
CA ALA A 133 2.58 -2.70 -23.07
C ALA A 133 3.19 -2.37 -24.45
N GLU A 134 4.48 -2.07 -24.50
CA GLU A 134 5.20 -1.77 -25.74
C GLU A 134 5.17 -2.95 -26.72
N LYS A 135 5.45 -4.17 -26.23
CA LYS A 135 5.44 -5.41 -27.04
C LYS A 135 4.10 -5.69 -27.72
N ASN A 136 3.00 -5.35 -27.05
CA ASN A 136 1.66 -5.61 -27.57
C ASN A 136 1.00 -4.38 -28.22
N GLY A 137 1.64 -3.21 -28.19
CA GLY A 137 1.05 -1.95 -28.64
C GLY A 137 -0.13 -1.51 -27.76
N TYR A 138 -0.10 -1.85 -26.46
CA TYR A 138 -1.16 -1.55 -25.51
C TYR A 138 -0.84 -0.30 -24.71
N GLU A 139 -1.88 0.36 -24.19
CA GLU A 139 -1.73 1.45 -23.24
C GLU A 139 -1.29 0.91 -21.89
N LEU A 140 -0.36 1.61 -21.19
CA LEU A 140 0.03 1.31 -19.82
C LEU A 140 -0.74 2.19 -18.84
N ARG A 141 -1.41 1.59 -17.85
CA ARG A 141 -2.08 2.30 -16.76
C ARG A 141 -1.71 1.73 -15.41
N ILE A 142 -1.33 2.59 -14.47
CA ILE A 142 -0.88 2.24 -13.13
C ILE A 142 -1.86 2.84 -12.13
N TYR A 143 -2.52 1.98 -11.35
CA TYR A 143 -3.54 2.37 -10.39
C TYR A 143 -3.08 2.10 -8.95
N PRO A 144 -2.65 3.12 -8.20
CA PRO A 144 -2.41 2.99 -6.78
C PRO A 144 -3.73 2.82 -6.02
N SER A 145 -3.84 1.78 -5.19
CA SER A 145 -5.06 1.55 -4.40
C SER A 145 -5.38 2.75 -3.51
N ARG A 146 -6.64 3.08 -3.34
CA ARG A 146 -7.10 4.21 -2.52
C ARG A 146 -7.43 3.82 -1.07
N SER A 147 -7.26 2.55 -0.71
CA SER A 147 -7.44 2.11 0.67
C SER A 147 -6.37 2.71 1.58
N GLN A 148 -6.76 3.09 2.79
CA GLN A 148 -5.87 3.60 3.82
C GLN A 148 -6.10 2.88 5.14
N ASP A 149 -5.04 2.46 5.80
CA ASP A 149 -5.01 1.92 7.15
C ASP A 149 -3.62 2.10 7.78
N LYS A 150 -3.55 2.27 9.08
CA LYS A 150 -2.30 2.58 9.79
C LYS A 150 -1.21 1.50 9.68
N LYS A 151 -1.57 0.24 9.38
CA LYS A 151 -0.62 -0.88 9.36
C LYS A 151 -0.09 -1.21 7.97
N LYS A 152 -0.98 -1.36 6.99
CA LYS A 152 -0.64 -1.85 5.64
C LYS A 152 -0.65 -0.77 4.57
N ASN A 153 -1.46 0.29 4.77
CA ASN A 153 -1.63 1.41 3.84
C ASN A 153 -1.62 2.76 4.57
N PRO A 154 -0.56 3.12 5.30
CA PRO A 154 -0.55 4.33 6.12
C PRO A 154 -0.62 5.63 5.30
N LEU A 155 0.08 5.74 4.19
CA LEU A 155 0.00 6.93 3.33
C LEU A 155 -1.39 7.05 2.70
N ASP A 156 -1.93 8.26 2.67
CA ASP A 156 -3.14 8.58 1.91
C ASP A 156 -2.90 8.47 0.40
N ALA A 157 -4.00 8.46 -0.38
CA ALA A 157 -3.91 8.22 -1.81
C ALA A 157 -3.15 9.33 -2.55
N THR A 158 -3.39 10.59 -2.18
CA THR A 158 -2.78 11.76 -2.85
C THR A 158 -1.26 11.79 -2.62
N ALA A 159 -0.84 11.73 -1.35
CA ALA A 159 0.58 11.70 -1.02
C ALA A 159 1.31 10.52 -1.69
N LYS A 160 0.67 9.35 -1.72
CA LYS A 160 1.22 8.15 -2.36
C LYS A 160 1.43 8.35 -3.87
N ILE A 161 0.45 8.90 -4.56
CA ILE A 161 0.53 9.18 -6.00
C ILE A 161 1.64 10.19 -6.29
N ASP A 162 1.73 11.26 -5.50
CA ASP A 162 2.76 12.27 -5.64
C ASP A 162 4.17 11.69 -5.47
N TYR A 163 4.37 10.85 -4.45
CA TYR A 163 5.64 10.14 -4.29
C TYR A 163 5.93 9.18 -5.43
N MET A 164 4.92 8.45 -5.93
CA MET A 164 5.11 7.55 -7.06
C MET A 164 5.54 8.30 -8.32
N ARG A 165 4.92 9.42 -8.64
CA ARG A 165 5.29 10.26 -9.80
C ARG A 165 6.70 10.81 -9.68
N GLN A 166 7.11 11.22 -8.48
CA GLN A 166 8.48 11.68 -8.21
C GLN A 166 9.51 10.53 -8.27
N MET A 167 9.16 9.34 -7.77
CA MET A 167 10.04 8.17 -7.76
C MET A 167 10.21 7.55 -9.14
N PHE A 168 9.14 7.54 -9.93
CA PHE A 168 9.06 6.89 -11.22
C PHE A 168 8.69 7.90 -12.32
N PRO A 169 9.53 8.90 -12.56
CA PRO A 169 9.21 10.00 -13.50
C PRO A 169 8.92 9.50 -14.92
N LYS A 170 9.54 8.39 -15.34
CA LYS A 170 9.26 7.73 -16.62
C LYS A 170 7.80 7.29 -16.77
N TYR A 171 7.13 7.03 -15.67
CA TYR A 171 5.74 6.52 -15.62
C TYR A 171 4.76 7.52 -15.02
N ALA A 172 5.18 8.78 -14.81
CA ALA A 172 4.37 9.77 -14.11
C ALA A 172 3.00 9.99 -14.75
N GLU A 173 2.93 10.02 -16.08
CA GLU A 173 1.69 10.17 -16.86
C GLU A 173 0.82 8.91 -16.86
N ASN A 174 1.43 7.73 -16.70
CA ASN A 174 0.70 6.46 -16.63
C ASN A 174 0.13 6.19 -15.23
N ILE A 175 0.54 6.97 -14.20
CA ILE A 175 0.02 6.83 -12.83
C ILE A 175 -1.29 7.59 -12.73
N ILE A 176 -2.38 6.83 -12.71
CA ILE A 176 -3.75 7.35 -12.76
C ILE A 176 -4.23 7.71 -11.35
N ASP A 177 -4.72 8.94 -11.20
CA ASP A 177 -5.43 9.41 -10.01
C ASP A 177 -6.92 9.47 -10.28
N ASP A 178 -7.59 8.33 -10.12
CA ASP A 178 -9.03 8.23 -10.28
C ASP A 178 -9.70 7.81 -8.97
N ALA A 179 -10.61 8.63 -8.49
CA ALA A 179 -11.36 8.38 -7.26
C ALA A 179 -12.31 7.18 -7.34
N ASN A 180 -12.73 6.80 -8.56
CA ASN A 180 -13.65 5.70 -8.80
C ASN A 180 -12.92 4.34 -8.84
N SER A 181 -11.64 4.32 -9.19
CA SER A 181 -10.79 3.12 -9.27
C SER A 181 -10.36 2.59 -7.90
N LYS A 182 -11.33 2.28 -7.02
CA LYS A 182 -11.08 1.80 -5.65
C LYS A 182 -10.62 0.34 -5.61
N THR A 183 -11.07 -0.46 -6.54
CA THR A 183 -10.78 -1.89 -6.65
C THR A 183 -10.32 -2.23 -8.06
N ILE A 184 -9.65 -3.37 -8.21
CA ILE A 184 -9.27 -3.87 -9.54
C ILE A 184 -10.50 -4.05 -10.46
N PHE A 185 -11.65 -4.43 -9.90
CA PHE A 185 -12.87 -4.58 -10.69
C PHE A 185 -13.36 -3.24 -11.24
N ASN A 186 -13.32 -2.17 -10.46
CA ASN A 186 -13.67 -0.84 -10.97
C ASN A 186 -12.77 -0.44 -12.16
N VAL A 187 -11.47 -0.73 -12.06
CA VAL A 187 -10.51 -0.47 -13.13
C VAL A 187 -10.82 -1.30 -14.38
N MET A 188 -11.13 -2.60 -14.19
CA MET A 188 -11.46 -3.48 -15.30
C MET A 188 -12.77 -3.08 -15.99
N ILE A 189 -13.80 -2.73 -15.22
CA ILE A 189 -15.07 -2.25 -15.77
C ILE A 189 -14.83 -0.96 -16.56
N GLY A 190 -14.17 0.04 -15.96
CA GLY A 190 -13.92 1.32 -16.61
C GLY A 190 -13.13 1.17 -17.93
N ALA A 191 -12.06 0.39 -17.94
CA ALA A 191 -11.29 0.16 -19.16
C ALA A 191 -12.10 -0.60 -20.25
N ASN A 192 -13.02 -1.50 -19.86
CA ASN A 192 -13.92 -2.16 -20.82
C ASN A 192 -14.97 -1.20 -21.38
N GLU A 193 -15.53 -0.31 -20.56
CA GLU A 193 -16.44 0.75 -20.96
C GLU A 193 -15.79 1.76 -21.93
N GLU A 194 -14.48 2.01 -21.77
CA GLU A 194 -13.67 2.82 -22.68
C GLU A 194 -13.36 2.12 -24.03
N GLY A 195 -13.79 0.88 -24.20
CA GLY A 195 -13.68 0.14 -25.46
C GLY A 195 -12.49 -0.80 -25.56
N HIS A 196 -11.65 -0.92 -24.53
CA HIS A 196 -10.55 -1.89 -24.54
C HIS A 196 -11.09 -3.33 -24.55
N LYS A 197 -10.68 -4.11 -25.58
CA LYS A 197 -11.06 -5.53 -25.74
C LYS A 197 -9.99 -6.49 -25.23
N ASN A 198 -8.78 -6.03 -25.12
CA ASN A 198 -7.64 -6.83 -24.65
C ASN A 198 -7.10 -6.23 -23.36
N MET A 199 -6.91 -7.05 -22.35
CA MET A 199 -6.36 -6.60 -21.06
C MET A 199 -5.29 -7.56 -20.56
N LYS A 200 -4.18 -6.98 -20.09
CA LYS A 200 -3.18 -7.70 -19.32
C LYS A 200 -3.06 -7.06 -17.93
N ILE A 201 -3.17 -7.86 -16.88
CA ILE A 201 -2.99 -7.44 -15.50
C ILE A 201 -1.62 -7.89 -15.04
N MET A 202 -0.74 -6.92 -14.77
CA MET A 202 0.61 -7.21 -14.28
C MET A 202 0.63 -7.25 -12.76
N VAL A 203 1.09 -8.37 -12.19
CA VAL A 203 1.17 -8.60 -10.75
C VAL A 203 2.50 -9.21 -10.33
N GLY A 204 2.83 -9.16 -9.04
CA GLY A 204 3.91 -9.98 -8.48
C GLY A 204 3.53 -11.47 -8.53
N ALA A 205 4.53 -12.36 -8.61
CA ALA A 205 4.29 -13.79 -8.71
C ALA A 205 3.47 -14.35 -7.54
N ASP A 206 3.64 -13.80 -6.35
CA ASP A 206 2.90 -14.13 -5.13
C ASP A 206 1.39 -13.91 -5.24
N ARG A 207 0.93 -13.13 -6.22
CA ARG A 207 -0.49 -12.78 -6.41
C ARG A 207 -1.10 -13.31 -7.69
N LEU A 208 -0.31 -13.99 -8.53
CA LEU A 208 -0.72 -14.44 -9.85
C LEU A 208 -2.00 -15.32 -9.79
N GLY A 209 -2.00 -16.35 -8.94
CA GLY A 209 -3.13 -17.27 -8.83
C GLY A 209 -4.40 -16.63 -8.29
N GLU A 210 -4.27 -15.68 -7.32
CA GLU A 210 -5.41 -14.92 -6.80
C GLU A 210 -6.07 -14.09 -7.90
N PHE A 211 -5.27 -13.35 -8.67
CA PHE A 211 -5.78 -12.47 -9.71
C PHE A 211 -6.31 -13.24 -10.92
N GLN A 212 -5.68 -14.36 -11.33
CA GLN A 212 -6.21 -15.21 -12.39
C GLN A 212 -7.61 -15.74 -12.07
N GLY A 213 -7.78 -16.31 -10.85
CA GLY A 213 -9.09 -16.84 -10.47
C GLY A 213 -10.17 -15.76 -10.39
N LEU A 214 -9.82 -14.58 -9.89
CA LEU A 214 -10.78 -13.48 -9.75
C LEU A 214 -11.16 -12.85 -11.10
N SER A 215 -10.17 -12.56 -11.95
CA SER A 215 -10.42 -11.85 -13.21
C SER A 215 -11.25 -12.68 -14.19
N HIS A 216 -10.92 -13.95 -14.35
CA HIS A 216 -11.66 -14.82 -15.28
C HIS A 216 -13.09 -15.13 -14.82
N LYS A 217 -13.32 -15.20 -13.50
CA LYS A 217 -14.64 -15.52 -12.94
C LYS A 217 -15.74 -14.56 -13.37
N TYR A 218 -15.42 -13.29 -13.53
CA TYR A 218 -16.39 -12.23 -13.82
C TYR A 218 -16.33 -11.73 -15.27
N ASN A 219 -15.51 -12.36 -16.13
CA ASN A 219 -15.52 -12.07 -17.56
C ASN A 219 -16.79 -12.64 -18.19
N GLY A 220 -17.55 -11.81 -18.88
CA GLY A 220 -18.89 -12.10 -19.37
C GLY A 220 -20.04 -11.68 -18.43
N GLU A 221 -19.73 -11.30 -17.16
CA GLU A 221 -20.73 -10.81 -16.20
C GLU A 221 -20.58 -9.30 -15.91
N LEU A 222 -19.37 -8.87 -15.47
CA LEU A 222 -19.10 -7.49 -15.11
C LEU A 222 -18.39 -6.70 -16.21
N TYR A 223 -17.64 -7.36 -17.06
CA TYR A 223 -16.91 -6.84 -18.21
C TYR A 223 -16.79 -7.93 -19.27
N ASN A 224 -16.44 -7.56 -20.48
CA ASN A 224 -16.32 -8.51 -21.60
C ASN A 224 -15.06 -8.24 -22.40
N TYR A 225 -13.98 -8.92 -22.02
CA TYR A 225 -12.69 -8.90 -22.70
C TYR A 225 -12.54 -10.10 -23.62
N ASP A 226 -12.10 -9.88 -24.86
CA ASP A 226 -11.77 -10.92 -25.81
C ASP A 226 -10.51 -11.68 -25.37
N ASN A 227 -9.52 -10.93 -24.85
CA ASN A 227 -8.30 -11.47 -24.27
C ASN A 227 -8.06 -10.84 -22.90
N LEU A 228 -8.12 -11.67 -21.87
CA LEU A 228 -7.83 -11.28 -20.48
C LEU A 228 -6.72 -12.17 -19.94
N GLU A 229 -5.57 -11.58 -19.65
CA GLU A 229 -4.40 -12.30 -19.18
C GLU A 229 -3.85 -11.68 -17.90
N VAL A 230 -3.47 -12.52 -16.93
CA VAL A 230 -2.74 -12.09 -15.74
C VAL A 230 -1.29 -12.53 -15.88
N VAL A 231 -0.37 -11.56 -15.92
CA VAL A 231 1.05 -11.77 -16.20
C VAL A 231 1.87 -11.52 -14.94
N SER A 232 2.80 -12.42 -14.64
CA SER A 232 3.73 -12.25 -13.54
C SER A 232 4.89 -11.33 -13.90
N ALA A 233 5.17 -10.37 -13.04
CA ALA A 233 6.40 -9.57 -13.13
C ALA A 233 7.66 -10.36 -12.70
N GLY A 234 7.52 -11.63 -12.35
CA GLY A 234 8.56 -12.51 -11.85
C GLY A 234 8.60 -12.60 -10.33
N ASP A 235 9.40 -13.53 -9.88
CA ASP A 235 9.58 -13.79 -8.45
C ASP A 235 10.28 -12.62 -7.77
N ARG A 236 9.85 -12.36 -6.57
CA ARG A 236 10.57 -11.52 -5.62
C ARG A 236 11.34 -12.48 -4.71
N ASP A 237 12.63 -12.31 -4.64
CA ASP A 237 13.42 -12.96 -3.58
C ASP A 237 13.30 -12.10 -2.31
N PRO A 238 12.52 -12.53 -1.30
CA PRO A 238 12.36 -11.77 -0.07
C PRO A 238 13.63 -11.77 0.78
N ASP A 239 14.54 -12.69 0.53
CA ASP A 239 15.81 -12.88 1.26
C ASP A 239 16.98 -12.22 0.53
N ALA A 240 16.78 -11.73 -0.71
CA ALA A 240 17.81 -11.01 -1.43
C ALA A 240 18.29 -9.79 -0.64
N GLU A 241 19.60 -9.65 -0.55
CA GLU A 241 20.23 -8.45 0.01
C GLU A 241 20.10 -7.28 -0.99
N GLY A 242 19.84 -6.09 -0.47
CA GLY A 242 19.78 -4.85 -1.27
C GLY A 242 18.41 -4.53 -1.85
N ALA A 243 18.41 -3.95 -3.05
CA ALA A 243 17.20 -3.41 -3.69
C ALA A 243 16.15 -4.47 -4.05
N GLU A 244 16.59 -5.70 -4.35
CA GLU A 244 15.70 -6.78 -4.79
C GLU A 244 14.82 -7.33 -3.66
N GLY A 245 15.36 -7.41 -2.46
CA GLY A 245 14.65 -7.87 -1.26
C GLY A 245 13.81 -6.78 -0.58
N MET A 246 13.86 -5.53 -1.06
CA MET A 246 13.14 -4.42 -0.40
C MET A 246 11.65 -4.42 -0.73
N SER A 247 10.85 -4.67 0.29
CA SER A 247 9.39 -4.62 0.23
C SER A 247 8.83 -3.41 0.97
N ALA A 248 7.60 -3.00 0.63
CA ALA A 248 6.89 -1.97 1.38
C ALA A 248 6.73 -2.34 2.87
N SER A 249 6.64 -3.63 3.20
CA SER A 249 6.58 -4.10 4.60
C SER A 249 7.91 -3.88 5.32
N LYS A 250 9.05 -4.18 4.68
CA LYS A 250 10.38 -3.91 5.24
C LYS A 250 10.60 -2.40 5.45
N LEU A 251 10.13 -1.55 4.50
CA LEU A 251 10.22 -0.09 4.67
C LEU A 251 9.36 0.41 5.83
N ARG A 252 8.14 -0.10 5.98
CA ARG A 252 7.31 0.26 7.14
C ARG A 252 7.93 -0.20 8.45
N LEU A 253 8.55 -1.38 8.48
CA LEU A 253 9.28 -1.86 9.65
C LEU A 253 10.45 -0.93 9.99
N ALA A 254 11.33 -0.63 9.04
CA ALA A 254 12.43 0.31 9.22
C ALA A 254 11.95 1.69 9.70
N ALA A 255 10.82 2.18 9.15
CA ALA A 255 10.21 3.41 9.61
C ALA A 255 9.69 3.30 11.06
N SER A 256 9.12 2.16 11.46
CA SER A 256 8.64 1.96 12.83
C SER A 256 9.78 1.87 13.85
N GLU A 257 10.89 1.30 13.45
CA GLU A 257 12.10 1.14 14.28
C GLU A 257 12.99 2.39 14.34
N GLY A 258 12.69 3.41 13.55
CA GLY A 258 13.52 4.62 13.51
C GLY A 258 14.74 4.51 12.59
N ASP A 259 14.89 3.42 11.83
CA ASP A 259 16.02 3.16 10.95
C ASP A 259 15.85 3.83 9.58
N PHE A 260 16.17 5.12 9.51
CA PHE A 260 16.16 5.85 8.25
C PHE A 260 17.17 5.31 7.22
N LYS A 261 18.32 4.79 7.67
CA LYS A 261 19.37 4.29 6.77
C LYS A 261 18.88 3.08 5.95
N SER A 262 18.26 2.12 6.61
CA SER A 262 17.64 0.97 5.94
C SER A 262 16.44 1.38 5.09
N PHE A 263 15.62 2.30 5.57
CA PHE A 263 14.51 2.88 4.80
C PHE A 263 14.99 3.51 3.48
N ALA A 264 16.00 4.38 3.55
CA ALA A 264 16.51 5.11 2.39
C ALA A 264 17.07 4.20 1.29
N LYS A 265 17.59 3.01 1.64
CA LYS A 265 18.08 2.01 0.67
C LYS A 265 16.97 1.41 -0.18
N GLY A 266 15.75 1.31 0.35
CA GLY A 266 14.61 0.74 -0.36
C GLY A 266 13.82 1.74 -1.20
N VAL A 267 14.20 3.02 -1.16
CA VAL A 267 13.59 4.11 -1.93
C VAL A 267 14.48 4.43 -3.14
N PRO A 268 13.91 4.56 -4.36
CA PRO A 268 14.68 4.90 -5.56
C PRO A 268 15.56 6.14 -5.40
N ASN A 269 16.70 6.15 -6.11
CA ASN A 269 17.65 7.27 -6.07
C ASN A 269 17.18 8.50 -6.85
N THR A 270 16.07 8.41 -7.58
CA THR A 270 15.37 9.55 -8.18
C THR A 270 14.89 10.55 -7.11
N LEU A 271 14.58 10.09 -5.89
CA LEU A 271 14.38 10.96 -4.75
C LEU A 271 15.71 11.33 -4.08
N ASN A 272 15.93 12.62 -3.87
CA ASN A 272 17.05 13.09 -3.06
C ASN A 272 16.84 12.76 -1.57
N ASN A 273 17.90 12.87 -0.76
CA ASN A 273 17.85 12.52 0.66
C ASN A 273 16.82 13.34 1.45
N GLN A 274 16.59 14.60 1.10
CA GLN A 274 15.59 15.44 1.75
C GLN A 274 14.17 14.88 1.51
N LYS A 275 13.85 14.52 0.26
CA LYS A 275 12.57 13.92 -0.09
C LYS A 275 12.39 12.50 0.47
N LYS A 276 13.48 11.73 0.58
CA LYS A 276 13.46 10.43 1.27
C LYS A 276 13.13 10.61 2.77
N MET A 277 13.69 11.62 3.42
CA MET A 277 13.39 11.95 4.81
C MET A 277 11.95 12.44 4.98
N GLU A 278 11.45 13.27 4.07
CA GLU A 278 10.06 13.73 4.07
C GLU A 278 9.08 12.55 3.96
N LEU A 279 9.31 11.62 3.01
CA LEU A 279 8.52 10.39 2.88
C LEU A 279 8.57 9.54 4.16
N TYR A 280 9.76 9.38 4.73
CA TYR A 280 9.95 8.64 5.97
C TYR A 280 9.13 9.23 7.13
N ASN A 281 9.20 10.54 7.33
CA ASN A 281 8.47 11.24 8.38
C ASN A 281 6.95 11.19 8.14
N ASN A 282 6.50 11.39 6.90
CA ASN A 282 5.09 11.27 6.53
C ASN A 282 4.55 9.85 6.78
N LEU A 283 5.36 8.84 6.47
CA LEU A 283 5.00 7.45 6.72
C LEU A 283 4.86 7.18 8.22
N ARG A 284 5.83 7.60 9.04
CA ARG A 284 5.79 7.47 10.51
C ARG A 284 4.56 8.14 11.10
N LYS A 285 4.31 9.40 10.70
CA LYS A 285 3.12 10.15 11.11
C LYS A 285 1.83 9.42 10.75
N SER A 286 1.73 8.91 9.54
CA SER A 286 0.55 8.19 9.05
C SER A 286 0.36 6.83 9.74
N MET A 287 1.43 6.19 10.19
CA MET A 287 1.40 4.99 11.03
C MET A 287 0.96 5.30 12.48
N GLY A 288 0.86 6.58 12.85
CA GLY A 288 0.57 7.02 14.20
C GLY A 288 1.78 6.88 15.15
N ILE A 289 2.96 6.75 14.57
CA ILE A 289 4.21 6.88 15.31
C ILE A 289 4.41 8.37 15.49
N SER A 290 3.90 8.91 16.59
CA SER A 290 4.20 10.28 16.95
C SER A 290 5.73 10.36 17.14
N GLU A 291 6.32 11.39 16.59
CA GLU A 291 7.61 11.85 17.07
C GLU A 291 7.42 12.34 18.50
N THR A 292 7.15 11.43 19.41
CA THR A 292 7.53 11.70 20.78
C THR A 292 9.04 11.85 20.73
N TRP A 293 9.51 12.87 21.34
CA TRP A 293 10.90 13.27 21.52
C TRP A 293 11.84 12.16 22.06
N GLU A 294 11.58 10.90 21.72
CA GLU A 294 12.43 9.73 21.99
C GLU A 294 13.69 9.72 21.13
N ILE A 295 13.82 10.65 20.15
CA ILE A 295 15.06 10.86 19.39
C ILE A 295 15.97 11.89 20.09
N ALA A 296 15.47 12.67 21.03
CA ALA A 296 16.37 13.21 22.02
C ALA A 296 16.95 12.01 22.79
N PRO A 297 18.27 11.82 22.83
CA PRO A 297 18.83 10.83 23.73
C PRO A 297 18.16 11.12 25.07
N LYS A 298 17.55 10.11 25.70
CA LYS A 298 17.09 10.23 27.08
C LYS A 298 18.31 10.69 27.83
N PHE A 299 18.41 12.00 28.05
CA PHE A 299 19.41 12.51 28.95
C PHE A 299 18.97 12.00 30.32
N ASP A 300 19.51 10.83 30.64
CA ASP A 300 19.55 10.41 32.03
C ASP A 300 20.19 11.53 32.79
N GLU A 301 19.48 12.05 33.78
CA GLU A 301 19.99 13.16 34.62
C GLU A 301 21.35 12.80 35.22
N GLU A 302 21.58 11.52 35.48
CA GLU A 302 22.84 10.99 35.96
C GLU A 302 23.93 11.05 34.87
N THR A 303 23.66 10.72 33.66
CA THR A 303 24.59 10.84 32.52
C THR A 303 24.90 12.30 32.21
N LEU A 304 23.91 13.19 32.20
CA LEU A 304 24.11 14.64 32.04
C LEU A 304 25.01 15.19 33.16
N ARG A 305 24.73 14.82 34.40
CA ARG A 305 25.51 15.24 35.55
C ARG A 305 26.94 14.71 35.54
N ASN A 306 27.13 13.45 35.17
CA ASN A 306 28.45 12.82 35.07
C ASN A 306 29.32 13.50 34.01
N ARG A 307 28.75 13.78 32.81
CA ARG A 307 29.46 14.53 31.76
C ARG A 307 29.77 15.96 32.18
N TYR A 308 28.84 16.59 32.89
CA TYR A 308 29.07 17.95 33.44
C TYR A 308 30.20 17.97 34.48
N ILE A 309 30.21 16.99 35.40
CA ILE A 309 31.28 16.90 36.43
C ILE A 309 32.65 16.65 35.77
N LYS A 310 32.70 15.84 34.72
CA LYS A 310 33.91 15.56 33.93
C LYS A 310 34.35 16.69 33.00
N GLU A 311 33.61 17.80 32.98
CA GLU A 311 33.85 18.97 32.13
C GLU A 311 33.70 18.70 30.62
N ASP A 312 33.07 17.56 30.22
CA ASP A 312 32.81 17.21 28.85
C ASP A 312 31.77 18.14 28.18
N ILE A 313 30.92 18.78 29.01
CA ILE A 313 29.87 19.70 28.57
C ILE A 313 29.83 20.95 29.45
N TYR A 314 29.37 22.05 28.85
CA TYR A 314 29.19 23.36 29.53
C TYR A 314 30.44 23.85 30.24
N SER A 315 31.62 23.72 29.63
CA SER A 315 32.86 24.25 30.11
C SER A 315 32.83 25.78 30.16
N ILE A 316 33.68 26.40 31.01
CA ILE A 316 33.80 27.85 31.04
C ILE A 316 34.19 28.36 29.65
N GLY A 317 33.47 29.38 29.19
CA GLY A 317 33.65 29.94 27.85
C GLY A 317 32.75 29.33 26.77
N THR A 318 32.05 28.22 27.01
CA THR A 318 31.07 27.65 26.06
C THR A 318 29.82 28.53 25.99
N VAL A 319 29.26 28.69 24.80
CA VAL A 319 27.96 29.35 24.61
C VAL A 319 26.86 28.36 24.90
N VAL A 320 25.92 28.76 25.74
CA VAL A 320 24.74 27.97 26.13
C VAL A 320 23.47 28.77 25.89
N GLU A 321 22.38 28.06 25.67
CA GLU A 321 21.04 28.64 25.52
C GLU A 321 20.13 28.04 26.59
N ASN A 322 19.45 28.91 27.35
CA ASN A 322 18.41 28.44 28.26
C ASN A 322 17.12 28.16 27.49
N ILE A 323 16.68 26.92 27.49
CA ILE A 323 15.54 26.43 26.72
C ILE A 323 14.24 27.15 27.12
N ASN A 324 14.08 27.49 28.39
CA ASN A 324 12.84 28.10 28.88
C ASN A 324 12.75 29.61 28.61
N THR A 325 13.88 30.30 28.56
CA THR A 325 13.92 31.77 28.40
C THR A 325 14.45 32.21 27.04
N GLY A 326 15.08 31.31 26.26
CA GLY A 326 15.74 31.64 25.00
C GLY A 326 16.99 32.51 25.15
N LEU A 327 17.45 32.76 26.38
CA LEU A 327 18.67 33.56 26.63
C LEU A 327 19.91 32.76 26.22
N LYS A 328 20.74 33.36 25.39
CA LYS A 328 22.04 32.82 24.99
C LYS A 328 23.16 33.59 25.68
N GLY A 329 24.13 32.84 26.21
CA GLY A 329 25.25 33.47 26.89
C GLY A 329 26.46 32.56 27.04
N LYS A 330 27.61 33.16 27.30
CA LYS A 330 28.87 32.46 27.53
C LYS A 330 29.01 32.08 29.00
N VAL A 331 29.30 30.80 29.27
CA VAL A 331 29.48 30.30 30.64
C VAL A 331 30.69 31.00 31.31
N LEU A 332 30.43 31.70 32.40
CA LEU A 332 31.46 32.32 33.25
C LEU A 332 31.83 31.47 34.45
N ARG A 333 30.86 30.77 35.01
CA ARG A 333 31.04 29.97 36.22
C ARG A 333 30.17 28.73 36.18
N ARG A 334 30.73 27.66 36.72
CA ARG A 334 30.02 26.36 36.88
C ARG A 334 29.72 26.17 38.37
N GLY A 335 28.48 25.79 38.68
CA GLY A 335 28.05 25.34 40.01
C GLY A 335 27.91 23.81 40.04
N THR A 336 27.30 23.24 41.08
CA THR A 336 27.14 21.78 41.23
C THR A 336 26.21 21.18 40.16
N ASN A 337 25.15 21.89 39.79
CA ASN A 337 24.13 21.46 38.84
C ASN A 337 23.52 22.63 38.04
N TYR A 338 24.26 23.74 37.93
CA TYR A 338 23.89 24.94 37.20
C TYR A 338 25.11 25.63 36.62
N VAL A 339 24.88 26.49 35.64
CA VAL A 339 25.88 27.44 35.13
C VAL A 339 25.42 28.88 35.36
N ILE A 340 26.39 29.80 35.44
CA ILE A 340 26.16 31.23 35.31
C ILE A 340 26.76 31.64 33.98
N ALA A 341 25.95 32.23 33.12
CA ALA A 341 26.36 32.68 31.81
C ALA A 341 26.06 34.17 31.63
N VAL A 342 26.82 34.83 30.75
CA VAL A 342 26.66 36.25 30.40
C VAL A 342 26.25 36.32 28.91
N THR A 343 25.23 37.12 28.63
CA THR A 343 24.81 37.43 27.26
C THR A 343 25.76 38.44 26.60
N GLU A 344 25.68 38.66 25.33
CA GLU A 344 26.44 39.72 24.60
C GLU A 344 26.13 41.11 25.12
N GLY A 345 25.00 41.35 25.76
CA GLY A 345 24.59 42.60 26.40
C GLY A 345 24.97 42.69 27.90
N ASP A 346 25.96 41.94 28.37
CA ASP A 346 26.45 41.89 29.76
C ASP A 346 25.41 41.53 30.80
N VAL A 347 24.30 40.89 30.40
CA VAL A 347 23.29 40.39 31.34
C VAL A 347 23.68 38.99 31.81
N MET A 348 23.88 38.84 33.11
CA MET A 348 24.17 37.55 33.74
C MET A 348 22.88 36.81 34.05
N PHE A 349 22.82 35.52 33.71
CA PHE A 349 21.74 34.64 34.08
C PHE A 349 22.24 33.29 34.63
N LYS A 350 21.45 32.70 35.51
CA LYS A 350 21.69 31.37 36.07
C LYS A 350 20.76 30.39 35.36
N SER A 351 21.29 29.27 34.86
CA SER A 351 20.52 28.20 34.27
C SER A 351 20.85 26.86 34.90
N TRP A 352 19.83 26.05 35.19
CA TRP A 352 20.05 24.69 35.64
C TRP A 352 20.46 23.81 34.44
N LEU A 353 21.22 22.73 34.68
CA LEU A 353 21.71 21.85 33.61
C LEU A 353 20.62 21.27 32.77
N ARG A 354 19.43 21.02 33.33
CA ARG A 354 18.24 20.48 32.62
C ARG A 354 17.54 21.50 31.74
N ASP A 355 17.86 22.76 31.89
CA ASP A 355 17.24 23.89 31.18
C ASP A 355 18.17 24.46 30.08
N LEU A 356 19.27 23.72 29.74
CA LEU A 356 20.28 24.10 28.74
C LEU A 356 20.27 23.20 27.52
#